data_81c01c848b7dbb8f9287681c35fd5b58
#
_entry.id   81c01c848b7dbb8f9287681c35fd5b58
#
_cell.length_a   1.000
_cell.length_b   1.000
_cell.length_c   1.000
_cell.angle_alpha   90.00
_cell.angle_beta   90.00
_cell.angle_gamma   90.00
#
_symmetry.space_group_name_H-M   'P 1'
#
loop_
_entity.id
_entity.type
_entity.pdbx_description
1 polymer ?
#
loop_
_entity_poly.entity_id
_entity_poly.type
_entity_poly.pdbx_seq_one_letter_code
_entity_poly.pdbx_strand_id
1 'polypeptide(L)'
;MLEKKLFRDLWHYKGQFFTIFLMVFIGMLAFSGIHGYMDGMDESAREYYQSYNLQDLWITNTNVSDSDLEKLKSMDHISDVNRALVLNSKLKGYKDVTLETNVLEENTISKMYIVEGEKYASNKKGVWFDSYLANHLNIHVGDTLKLDISGQTLKLKVKGLVNTPDHVYFVKDSTEIFPTHQNYGFVYMSADTFQDSMNVDVTYNKAYVDVDKESCVSSVKKEIQKDFNFLSVTDRDASFSYAGYQSEVEEGQTYAPVFT
;
A
#
# COMPACT_ATOMS: atom_id res chain seq x y z
N MET A 1 -30.37 -58.10 -8.21
CA MET A 1 -29.33 -58.64 -9.14
C MET A 1 -28.43 -57.53 -9.71
N LEU A 2 -28.95 -56.37 -10.03
CA LEU A 2 -28.20 -55.26 -10.61
C LEU A 2 -27.03 -54.77 -9.70
N GLU A 3 -27.30 -54.58 -8.40
CA GLU A 3 -26.30 -54.11 -7.45
C GLU A 3 -25.06 -55.03 -7.31
N LYS A 4 -25.31 -56.34 -7.27
CA LYS A 4 -24.19 -57.32 -7.20
C LYS A 4 -23.31 -57.31 -8.47
N LYS A 5 -23.93 -57.05 -9.64
CA LYS A 5 -23.20 -56.89 -10.89
C LYS A 5 -22.37 -55.61 -10.92
N LEU A 6 -22.97 -54.53 -10.48
CA LEU A 6 -22.29 -53.22 -10.41
C LEU A 6 -21.08 -53.24 -9.47
N PHE A 7 -21.22 -53.87 -8.29
CA PHE A 7 -20.06 -54.04 -7.35
C PHE A 7 -18.97 -54.90 -7.94
N ARG A 8 -19.31 -55.96 -8.67
CA ARG A 8 -18.31 -56.85 -9.31
C ARG A 8 -17.61 -56.13 -10.45
N ASP A 9 -18.31 -55.33 -11.25
CA ASP A 9 -17.71 -54.56 -12.35
C ASP A 9 -16.83 -53.41 -11.82
N LEU A 10 -17.26 -52.73 -10.75
CA LEU A 10 -16.40 -51.77 -10.01
C LEU A 10 -15.13 -52.41 -9.48
N TRP A 11 -15.21 -53.59 -8.92
CA TRP A 11 -14.03 -54.29 -8.39
C TRP A 11 -13.07 -54.79 -9.48
N HIS A 12 -13.65 -55.16 -10.65
CA HIS A 12 -12.86 -55.62 -11.79
C HIS A 12 -12.07 -54.45 -12.43
N TYR A 13 -12.68 -53.26 -12.50
CA TYR A 13 -12.09 -52.03 -13.07
C TYR A 13 -11.58 -51.05 -12.00
N LYS A 14 -11.31 -51.53 -10.79
CA LYS A 14 -10.93 -50.68 -9.65
C LYS A 14 -9.79 -49.71 -9.96
N GLY A 15 -8.83 -50.05 -10.77
CA GLY A 15 -7.71 -49.18 -11.17
C GLY A 15 -8.16 -47.99 -11.98
N GLN A 16 -9.08 -48.21 -12.94
CA GLN A 16 -9.63 -47.10 -13.75
C GLN A 16 -10.48 -46.17 -12.92
N PHE A 17 -11.36 -46.73 -12.07
CA PHE A 17 -12.19 -45.93 -11.15
C PHE A 17 -11.35 -45.12 -10.16
N PHE A 18 -10.28 -45.73 -9.62
CA PHE A 18 -9.37 -45.03 -8.72
C PHE A 18 -8.62 -43.90 -9.42
N THR A 19 -8.18 -44.11 -10.67
CA THR A 19 -7.54 -43.04 -11.45
C THR A 19 -8.48 -41.86 -11.73
N ILE A 20 -9.72 -42.17 -12.16
CA ILE A 20 -10.73 -41.11 -12.38
C ILE A 20 -11.03 -40.37 -11.08
N PHE A 21 -11.26 -41.13 -9.98
CA PHE A 21 -11.47 -40.52 -8.67
C PHE A 21 -10.31 -39.63 -8.26
N LEU A 22 -9.08 -40.09 -8.45
CA LEU A 22 -7.89 -39.32 -8.09
C LEU A 22 -7.77 -38.03 -8.92
N MET A 23 -8.05 -38.10 -10.23
CA MET A 23 -8.06 -36.91 -11.10
C MET A 23 -9.09 -35.86 -10.63
N VAL A 24 -10.33 -36.29 -10.37
CA VAL A 24 -11.40 -35.41 -9.88
C VAL A 24 -11.04 -34.84 -8.50
N PHE A 25 -10.49 -35.68 -7.62
CA PHE A 25 -10.08 -35.26 -6.29
C PHE A 25 -8.95 -34.21 -6.32
N ILE A 26 -7.94 -34.40 -7.17
CA ILE A 26 -6.85 -33.43 -7.37
C ILE A 26 -7.41 -32.12 -7.96
N GLY A 27 -8.32 -32.20 -8.92
CA GLY A 27 -8.98 -31.02 -9.50
C GLY A 27 -9.76 -30.22 -8.44
N MET A 28 -10.55 -30.91 -7.60
CA MET A 28 -11.26 -30.27 -6.50
C MET A 28 -10.34 -29.65 -5.45
N LEU A 29 -9.25 -30.34 -5.11
CA LEU A 29 -8.25 -29.79 -4.16
C LEU A 29 -7.58 -28.54 -4.71
N ALA A 30 -7.17 -28.56 -5.98
CA ALA A 30 -6.54 -27.40 -6.63
C ALA A 30 -7.53 -26.22 -6.67
N PHE A 31 -8.76 -26.45 -7.09
CA PHE A 31 -9.81 -25.42 -7.12
C PHE A 31 -10.07 -24.83 -5.74
N SER A 32 -10.34 -25.67 -4.74
CA SER A 32 -10.61 -25.21 -3.36
C SER A 32 -9.38 -24.49 -2.76
N GLY A 33 -8.17 -24.96 -3.07
CA GLY A 33 -6.94 -24.35 -2.60
C GLY A 33 -6.72 -22.95 -3.16
N ILE A 34 -6.96 -22.77 -4.47
CA ILE A 34 -6.81 -21.47 -5.14
C ILE A 34 -7.88 -20.49 -4.61
N HIS A 35 -9.14 -20.90 -4.56
CA HIS A 35 -10.20 -20.04 -4.02
C HIS A 35 -9.95 -19.64 -2.55
N GLY A 36 -9.64 -20.60 -1.70
CA GLY A 36 -9.35 -20.30 -0.29
C GLY A 36 -8.14 -19.40 -0.10
N TYR A 37 -7.13 -19.51 -0.96
CA TYR A 37 -5.99 -18.61 -0.96
C TYR A 37 -6.38 -17.18 -1.36
N MET A 38 -7.15 -17.01 -2.44
CA MET A 38 -7.61 -15.70 -2.91
C MET A 38 -8.53 -15.00 -1.92
N ASP A 39 -9.50 -15.73 -1.35
CA ASP A 39 -10.39 -15.21 -0.33
C ASP A 39 -9.61 -14.78 0.93
N GLY A 40 -8.63 -15.58 1.34
CA GLY A 40 -7.76 -15.26 2.47
C GLY A 40 -6.86 -14.04 2.21
N MET A 41 -6.38 -13.85 0.99
CA MET A 41 -5.64 -12.65 0.59
C MET A 41 -6.52 -11.40 0.66
N ASP A 42 -7.73 -11.45 0.08
CA ASP A 42 -8.64 -10.31 0.07
C ASP A 42 -9.05 -9.90 1.49
N GLU A 43 -9.38 -10.88 2.36
CA GLU A 43 -9.72 -10.61 3.75
C GLU A 43 -8.54 -10.01 4.52
N SER A 44 -7.34 -10.57 4.36
CA SER A 44 -6.12 -10.07 5.01
C SER A 44 -5.76 -8.66 4.57
N ALA A 45 -5.91 -8.34 3.28
CA ALA A 45 -5.65 -7.01 2.77
C ALA A 45 -6.69 -6.00 3.28
N ARG A 46 -7.96 -6.38 3.30
CA ARG A 46 -9.03 -5.53 3.85
C ARG A 46 -8.80 -5.22 5.33
N GLU A 47 -8.45 -6.24 6.12
CA GLU A 47 -8.09 -6.07 7.53
C GLU A 47 -6.87 -5.16 7.69
N TYR A 48 -5.85 -5.31 6.84
CA TYR A 48 -4.67 -4.46 6.84
C TYR A 48 -5.02 -3.01 6.51
N TYR A 49 -5.78 -2.75 5.44
CA TYR A 49 -6.21 -1.40 5.06
C TYR A 49 -7.05 -0.72 6.13
N GLN A 50 -7.95 -1.45 6.77
CA GLN A 50 -8.76 -0.93 7.88
C GLN A 50 -7.92 -0.65 9.13
N SER A 51 -7.06 -1.57 9.53
CA SER A 51 -6.23 -1.45 10.74
C SER A 51 -5.24 -0.29 10.66
N TYR A 52 -4.71 -0.02 9.46
CA TYR A 52 -3.75 1.04 9.21
C TYR A 52 -4.36 2.28 8.55
N ASN A 53 -5.68 2.33 8.49
CA ASN A 53 -6.47 3.49 8.05
C ASN A 53 -6.01 4.02 6.69
N LEU A 54 -6.12 3.18 5.63
CA LEU A 54 -5.86 3.64 4.27
C LEU A 54 -6.85 4.75 3.91
N GLN A 55 -6.36 5.88 3.45
CA GLN A 55 -7.19 7.02 3.04
C GLN A 55 -8.22 6.66 1.96
N ASP A 56 -9.33 7.38 1.96
CA ASP A 56 -10.35 7.28 0.92
C ASP A 56 -10.06 8.17 -0.27
N LEU A 57 -9.45 9.36 -0.01
CA LEU A 57 -9.13 10.32 -1.05
C LEU A 57 -7.69 10.83 -0.92
N TRP A 58 -7.05 11.01 -2.08
CA TRP A 58 -5.77 11.69 -2.26
C TRP A 58 -5.99 13.05 -2.90
N ILE A 59 -5.52 14.09 -2.26
CA ILE A 59 -5.50 15.44 -2.80
C ILE A 59 -4.06 15.77 -3.18
N THR A 60 -3.86 16.30 -4.39
CA THR A 60 -2.56 16.82 -4.84
C THR A 60 -2.71 18.30 -5.20
N ASN A 61 -1.78 19.12 -4.73
CA ASN A 61 -1.71 20.54 -5.05
C ASN A 61 -0.24 21.01 -5.01
N THR A 62 0.02 22.25 -5.37
CA THR A 62 1.32 22.89 -5.14
C THR A 62 1.52 23.28 -3.68
N ASN A 63 0.44 23.64 -3.01
CA ASN A 63 0.39 23.92 -1.58
C ASN A 63 -1.02 23.62 -1.05
N VAL A 64 -1.12 22.80 -0.02
CA VAL A 64 -2.32 22.59 0.78
C VAL A 64 -2.14 23.40 2.05
N SER A 65 -2.72 24.59 2.07
CA SER A 65 -2.56 25.57 3.15
C SER A 65 -3.27 25.16 4.45
N ASP A 66 -2.97 25.85 5.55
CA ASP A 66 -3.69 25.67 6.82
C ASP A 66 -5.18 25.99 6.68
N SER A 67 -5.53 27.01 5.87
CA SER A 67 -6.91 27.34 5.56
C SER A 67 -7.62 26.22 4.79
N ASP A 68 -6.92 25.56 3.84
CA ASP A 68 -7.48 24.42 3.14
C ASP A 68 -7.71 23.24 4.10
N LEU A 69 -6.75 22.99 5.00
CA LEU A 69 -6.86 21.93 6.01
C LEU A 69 -8.07 22.17 6.93
N GLU A 70 -8.21 23.37 7.47
CA GLU A 70 -9.34 23.72 8.35
C GLU A 70 -10.67 23.58 7.63
N LYS A 71 -10.74 24.04 6.38
CA LYS A 71 -11.95 23.93 5.56
C LYS A 71 -12.29 22.47 5.25
N LEU A 72 -11.30 21.65 4.88
CA LEU A 72 -11.50 20.21 4.67
C LEU A 72 -12.00 19.53 5.94
N LYS A 73 -11.37 19.78 7.09
CA LYS A 73 -11.76 19.19 8.38
C LYS A 73 -13.16 19.62 8.85
N SER A 74 -13.69 20.72 8.31
CA SER A 74 -15.04 21.22 8.63
C SER A 74 -16.15 20.67 7.72
N MET A 75 -15.81 19.94 6.66
CA MET A 75 -16.79 19.37 5.73
C MET A 75 -17.51 18.17 6.34
N ASP A 76 -18.78 18.01 5.98
CA ASP A 76 -19.57 16.85 6.39
C ASP A 76 -18.94 15.54 5.84
N HIS A 77 -19.03 14.49 6.64
CA HIS A 77 -18.50 13.15 6.31
C HIS A 77 -16.98 13.03 6.21
N ILE A 78 -16.20 14.04 6.50
CA ILE A 78 -14.75 13.93 6.65
C ILE A 78 -14.43 13.63 8.12
N SER A 79 -13.80 12.49 8.38
CA SER A 79 -13.41 12.05 9.73
C SER A 79 -12.02 12.52 10.13
N ASP A 80 -11.07 12.54 9.18
CA ASP A 80 -9.72 13.05 9.41
C ASP A 80 -9.07 13.54 8.11
N VAL A 81 -8.10 14.45 8.24
CA VAL A 81 -7.27 14.97 7.13
C VAL A 81 -5.85 15.14 7.60
N ASN A 82 -4.91 14.48 6.92
CA ASN A 82 -3.47 14.65 7.13
C ASN A 82 -2.81 15.25 5.91
N ARG A 83 -1.81 16.11 6.13
CA ARG A 83 -1.01 16.66 5.05
C ARG A 83 0.37 16.03 4.98
N ALA A 84 0.93 16.01 3.78
CA ALA A 84 2.30 15.58 3.54
C ALA A 84 2.98 16.45 2.47
N LEU A 85 4.30 16.61 2.60
CA LEU A 85 5.15 17.00 1.50
C LEU A 85 5.75 15.71 0.92
N VAL A 86 5.40 15.40 -0.33
CA VAL A 86 5.92 14.25 -1.06
C VAL A 86 6.86 14.73 -2.15
N LEU A 87 8.08 14.22 -2.15
CA LEU A 87 9.11 14.57 -3.12
C LEU A 87 10.04 13.37 -3.39
N ASN A 88 10.78 13.43 -4.48
CA ASN A 88 11.77 12.41 -4.78
C ASN A 88 13.14 12.79 -4.20
N SER A 89 13.83 11.81 -3.63
CA SER A 89 15.22 11.93 -3.19
C SER A 89 16.07 10.80 -3.75
N LYS A 90 17.40 10.99 -3.71
CA LYS A 90 18.37 9.94 -4.07
C LYS A 90 19.07 9.43 -2.82
N LEU A 91 19.22 8.12 -2.70
CA LEU A 91 19.99 7.52 -1.63
C LEU A 91 21.47 7.47 -2.00
N LYS A 92 22.27 8.37 -1.42
CA LYS A 92 23.73 8.42 -1.68
C LYS A 92 24.48 7.24 -1.08
N GLY A 93 25.41 6.69 -1.85
CA GLY A 93 26.17 5.49 -1.49
C GLY A 93 25.59 4.21 -2.09
N TYR A 94 24.43 4.30 -2.71
CA TYR A 94 23.79 3.19 -3.44
C TYR A 94 23.54 3.61 -4.90
N LYS A 95 23.82 2.69 -5.83
CA LYS A 95 23.72 3.01 -7.25
C LYS A 95 22.25 3.07 -7.69
N ASP A 96 21.86 4.22 -8.28
CA ASP A 96 20.57 4.44 -8.94
C ASP A 96 19.35 4.22 -8.03
N VAL A 97 19.50 4.34 -6.70
CA VAL A 97 18.38 4.24 -5.76
C VAL A 97 17.69 5.59 -5.59
N THR A 98 16.41 5.61 -5.91
CA THR A 98 15.51 6.75 -5.73
C THR A 98 14.46 6.42 -4.67
N LEU A 99 14.09 7.39 -3.86
CA LEU A 99 13.10 7.22 -2.80
C LEU A 99 11.98 8.25 -2.99
N GLU A 100 10.74 7.81 -2.82
CA GLU A 100 9.66 8.71 -2.49
C GLU A 100 9.85 9.15 -1.03
N THR A 101 10.08 10.42 -0.82
CA THR A 101 10.31 11.00 0.50
C THR A 101 9.04 11.68 0.96
N ASN A 102 8.48 11.17 2.04
CA ASN A 102 7.24 11.62 2.63
C ASN A 102 7.54 12.37 3.94
N VAL A 103 7.33 13.68 3.93
CA VAL A 103 7.43 14.53 5.13
C VAL A 103 6.02 14.69 5.69
N LEU A 104 5.77 14.06 6.84
CA LEU A 104 4.44 14.01 7.43
C LEU A 104 4.25 15.09 8.49
N GLU A 105 3.07 15.70 8.50
CA GLU A 105 2.58 16.48 9.62
C GLU A 105 2.15 15.54 10.76
N GLU A 106 1.31 14.57 10.45
CA GLU A 106 0.80 13.54 11.37
C GLU A 106 0.79 12.15 10.70
N ASN A 107 0.60 11.08 11.48
CA ASN A 107 0.51 9.70 11.01
C ASN A 107 -0.77 9.03 11.54
N THR A 108 -1.93 9.64 11.31
CA THR A 108 -3.25 9.10 11.70
C THR A 108 -3.98 8.44 10.54
N ILE A 109 -3.63 8.82 9.31
CA ILE A 109 -4.10 8.21 8.07
C ILE A 109 -2.92 7.50 7.40
N SER A 110 -3.15 6.39 6.73
CA SER A 110 -2.11 5.50 6.16
C SER A 110 -0.98 5.22 7.16
N LYS A 111 -1.38 4.77 8.35
CA LYS A 111 -0.45 4.54 9.47
C LYS A 111 0.65 3.57 9.09
N MET A 112 1.86 3.89 9.51
CA MET A 112 3.00 2.99 9.34
C MET A 112 2.84 1.72 10.15
N TYR A 113 2.93 0.56 9.50
CA TYR A 113 3.20 -0.72 10.12
C TYR A 113 4.68 -0.83 10.45
N ILE A 114 5.02 -0.87 11.72
CA ILE A 114 6.42 -0.97 12.18
C ILE A 114 6.86 -2.43 12.11
N VAL A 115 7.76 -2.74 11.18
CA VAL A 115 8.39 -4.06 11.05
C VAL A 115 9.50 -4.21 12.10
N GLU A 116 10.32 -3.15 12.27
CA GLU A 116 11.43 -3.12 13.23
C GLU A 116 11.68 -1.69 13.71
N GLY A 117 12.14 -1.53 14.95
CA GLY A 117 12.55 -0.25 15.51
C GLY A 117 11.46 0.51 16.24
N GLU A 118 11.52 1.83 16.18
CA GLU A 118 10.70 2.73 16.98
C GLU A 118 9.40 3.10 16.24
N LYS A 119 8.30 3.27 16.98
CA LYS A 119 7.07 3.87 16.44
C LYS A 119 7.32 5.32 16.03
N TYR A 120 6.62 5.73 14.95
CA TYR A 120 6.64 7.12 14.51
C TYR A 120 6.15 8.07 15.62
N ALA A 121 6.85 9.19 15.73
CA ALA A 121 6.37 10.33 16.49
C ALA A 121 6.94 11.61 15.86
N SER A 122 6.12 12.65 15.73
CA SER A 122 6.48 13.90 15.06
C SER A 122 7.70 14.60 15.67
N ASN A 123 7.92 14.47 16.97
CA ASN A 123 9.04 15.04 17.71
C ASN A 123 10.35 14.20 17.65
N LYS A 124 10.35 13.05 16.99
CA LYS A 124 11.54 12.20 16.87
C LYS A 124 12.30 12.54 15.60
N LYS A 125 13.60 12.87 15.76
CA LYS A 125 14.49 13.14 14.62
C LYS A 125 15.02 11.85 14.01
N GLY A 126 14.86 11.70 12.72
CA GLY A 126 15.30 10.54 11.94
C GLY A 126 14.31 10.14 10.86
N VAL A 127 14.48 8.95 10.33
CA VAL A 127 13.66 8.43 9.24
C VAL A 127 13.11 7.04 9.53
N TRP A 128 11.95 6.76 8.98
CA TRP A 128 11.34 5.44 8.88
C TRP A 128 11.44 5.00 7.42
N PHE A 129 12.10 3.88 7.19
CA PHE A 129 12.53 3.45 5.87
C PHE A 129 11.75 2.21 5.41
N ASP A 130 11.51 2.10 4.12
CA ASP A 130 10.88 0.95 3.48
C ASP A 130 11.58 -0.36 3.86
N SER A 131 10.84 -1.30 4.45
CA SER A 131 11.40 -2.56 4.96
C SER A 131 11.89 -3.49 3.84
N TYR A 132 11.23 -3.50 2.69
CA TYR A 132 11.62 -4.34 1.54
C TYR A 132 12.91 -3.84 0.90
N LEU A 133 13.00 -2.53 0.65
CA LEU A 133 14.22 -1.93 0.13
C LEU A 133 15.36 -2.00 1.14
N ALA A 134 15.09 -1.84 2.44
CA ALA A 134 16.08 -2.01 3.51
C ALA A 134 16.69 -3.41 3.50
N ASN A 135 15.86 -4.44 3.38
CA ASN A 135 16.31 -5.83 3.30
C ASN A 135 17.20 -6.07 2.05
N HIS A 136 16.79 -5.50 0.89
CA HIS A 136 17.59 -5.62 -0.33
C HIS A 136 18.96 -4.92 -0.23
N LEU A 137 19.00 -3.74 0.39
CA LEU A 137 20.20 -2.92 0.52
C LEU A 137 21.02 -3.20 1.79
N ASN A 138 20.57 -4.14 2.63
CA ASN A 138 21.17 -4.48 3.93
C ASN A 138 21.28 -3.25 4.86
N ILE A 139 20.19 -2.47 4.93
CA ILE A 139 20.04 -1.31 5.81
C ILE A 139 19.31 -1.74 7.08
N HIS A 140 19.81 -1.30 8.24
CA HIS A 140 19.30 -1.69 9.55
C HIS A 140 18.87 -0.47 10.36
N VAL A 141 18.03 -0.70 11.36
CA VAL A 141 17.69 0.32 12.37
C VAL A 141 18.97 0.78 13.07
N GLY A 142 19.13 2.10 13.13
CA GLY A 142 20.33 2.72 13.71
C GLY A 142 21.36 3.19 12.67
N ASP A 143 21.30 2.71 11.44
CA ASP A 143 22.16 3.18 10.35
C ASP A 143 21.93 4.65 10.03
N THR A 144 22.94 5.30 9.45
CA THR A 144 22.83 6.69 9.00
C THR A 144 22.78 6.74 7.48
N LEU A 145 21.64 7.15 6.94
CA LEU A 145 21.42 7.35 5.52
C LEU A 145 21.84 8.76 5.08
N LYS A 146 22.24 8.87 3.82
CA LYS A 146 22.51 10.14 3.15
C LYS A 146 21.49 10.33 2.03
N LEU A 147 20.49 11.17 2.28
CA LEU A 147 19.46 11.51 1.31
C LEU A 147 19.84 12.79 0.57
N ASP A 148 19.85 12.74 -0.74
CA ASP A 148 20.00 13.94 -1.59
C ASP A 148 18.61 14.45 -1.97
N ILE A 149 18.24 15.58 -1.42
CA ILE A 149 17.00 16.29 -1.72
C ILE A 149 17.36 17.60 -2.41
N SER A 150 17.02 17.75 -3.68
CA SER A 150 17.26 18.98 -4.46
C SER A 150 18.73 19.46 -4.41
N GLY A 151 19.69 18.52 -4.36
CA GLY A 151 21.13 18.83 -4.30
C GLY A 151 21.69 19.01 -2.89
N GLN A 152 20.83 19.08 -1.86
CA GLN A 152 21.26 19.12 -0.47
C GLN A 152 21.31 17.71 0.13
N THR A 153 22.41 17.36 0.79
CA THR A 153 22.59 16.04 1.41
C THR A 153 22.24 16.06 2.88
N LEU A 154 21.19 15.34 3.24
CA LEU A 154 20.77 15.13 4.61
C LEU A 154 21.40 13.84 5.17
N LYS A 155 21.89 13.88 6.42
CA LYS A 155 22.36 12.72 7.15
C LYS A 155 21.35 12.38 8.24
N LEU A 156 20.60 11.31 8.07
CA LEU A 156 19.47 10.96 8.92
C LEU A 156 19.60 9.53 9.42
N LYS A 157 19.31 9.32 10.71
CA LYS A 157 19.36 8.01 11.33
C LYS A 157 18.06 7.25 11.06
N VAL A 158 18.17 5.97 10.68
CA VAL A 158 17.04 5.05 10.56
C VAL A 158 16.48 4.74 11.94
N LYS A 159 15.24 5.11 12.19
CA LYS A 159 14.53 4.89 13.45
C LYS A 159 13.66 3.64 13.43
N GLY A 160 13.17 3.28 12.25
CA GLY A 160 12.38 2.08 12.05
C GLY A 160 12.36 1.64 10.60
N LEU A 161 12.06 0.37 10.40
CA LEU A 161 11.72 -0.22 9.12
C LEU A 161 10.21 -0.39 9.08
N VAL A 162 9.59 0.05 8.00
CA VAL A 162 8.12 0.19 7.94
C VAL A 162 7.55 -0.29 6.62
N ASN A 163 6.28 -0.70 6.68
CA ASN A 163 5.38 -0.82 5.54
C ASN A 163 4.22 0.14 5.72
N THR A 164 3.53 0.49 4.65
CA THR A 164 2.34 1.34 4.72
C THR A 164 1.26 0.83 3.77
N PRO A 165 -0.03 1.04 4.10
CA PRO A 165 -1.12 0.58 3.24
C PRO A 165 -1.16 1.30 1.89
N ASP A 166 -0.58 2.50 1.80
CA ASP A 166 -0.49 3.29 0.56
C ASP A 166 0.55 2.73 -0.44
N HIS A 167 1.45 1.87 0.01
CA HIS A 167 2.58 1.34 -0.77
C HIS A 167 2.57 -0.19 -0.88
N VAL A 168 1.41 -0.84 -0.85
CA VAL A 168 1.31 -2.31 -0.96
C VAL A 168 1.75 -2.78 -2.35
N TYR A 169 1.31 -2.09 -3.41
CA TYR A 169 1.75 -2.31 -4.78
C TYR A 169 2.48 -1.06 -5.26
N PHE A 170 3.78 -0.97 -4.94
CA PHE A 170 4.55 0.24 -5.13
C PHE A 170 5.59 0.09 -6.24
N VAL A 171 5.38 0.80 -7.34
CA VAL A 171 6.26 0.83 -8.50
C VAL A 171 6.74 2.27 -8.74
N LYS A 172 7.87 2.39 -9.40
CA LYS A 172 8.48 3.69 -9.68
C LYS A 172 7.65 4.54 -10.63
N ASP A 173 7.12 3.91 -11.66
CA ASP A 173 6.29 4.55 -12.67
C ASP A 173 5.42 3.49 -13.39
N SER A 174 4.50 3.96 -14.23
CA SER A 174 3.55 3.11 -14.96
C SER A 174 4.18 2.19 -16.02
N THR A 175 5.49 2.22 -16.23
CA THR A 175 6.19 1.31 -17.15
C THR A 175 6.63 0.02 -16.44
N GLU A 176 6.66 0.01 -15.11
CA GLU A 176 6.94 -1.17 -14.30
C GLU A 176 5.63 -1.92 -14.02
N ILE A 177 5.57 -3.20 -14.40
CA ILE A 177 4.39 -4.06 -14.20
C ILE A 177 4.40 -4.66 -12.78
N PHE A 178 5.60 -4.91 -12.21
CA PHE A 178 5.74 -5.52 -10.89
C PHE A 178 6.67 -4.69 -10.00
N PRO A 179 6.35 -4.55 -8.69
CA PRO A 179 7.26 -3.94 -7.73
C PRO A 179 8.58 -4.71 -7.66
N THR A 180 9.68 -4.04 -7.95
CA THR A 180 11.02 -4.69 -7.92
C THR A 180 11.72 -4.53 -6.58
N HIS A 181 11.39 -3.52 -5.79
CA HIS A 181 11.99 -3.18 -4.50
C HIS A 181 13.55 -3.18 -4.49
N GLN A 182 14.17 -2.93 -5.65
CA GLN A 182 15.63 -2.98 -5.78
C GLN A 182 16.28 -1.61 -5.81
N ASN A 183 15.64 -0.66 -6.49
CA ASN A 183 16.18 0.68 -6.72
C ASN A 183 15.15 1.80 -6.50
N TYR A 184 13.95 1.44 -6.09
CA TYR A 184 12.88 2.35 -5.73
C TYR A 184 12.20 1.90 -4.45
N GLY A 185 11.92 2.83 -3.56
CA GLY A 185 11.25 2.61 -2.28
C GLY A 185 10.81 3.93 -1.69
N PHE A 186 10.43 3.92 -0.43
CA PHE A 186 9.95 5.11 0.26
C PHE A 186 10.67 5.35 1.60
N VAL A 187 10.60 6.59 2.04
CA VAL A 187 11.10 7.01 3.34
C VAL A 187 10.18 8.06 3.94
N TYR A 188 9.94 7.94 5.23
CA TYR A 188 9.12 8.88 6.00
C TYR A 188 9.99 9.66 6.99
N MET A 189 9.66 10.93 7.19
CA MET A 189 10.22 11.76 8.25
C MET A 189 9.19 12.76 8.75
N SER A 190 9.42 13.31 9.95
CA SER A 190 8.56 14.36 10.49
C SER A 190 8.86 15.71 9.84
N ALA A 191 7.89 16.62 9.88
CA ALA A 191 8.03 18.00 9.48
C ALA A 191 9.21 18.66 10.23
N ASP A 192 9.33 18.45 11.54
CA ASP A 192 10.43 18.97 12.36
C ASP A 192 11.81 18.46 11.87
N THR A 193 11.91 17.17 11.53
CA THR A 193 13.16 16.59 10.99
C THR A 193 13.54 17.25 9.66
N PHE A 194 12.57 17.47 8.79
CA PHE A 194 12.80 18.11 7.50
C PHE A 194 13.21 19.58 7.66
N GLN A 195 12.44 20.36 8.43
CA GLN A 195 12.71 21.79 8.69
C GLN A 195 14.10 21.99 9.30
N ASP A 196 14.46 21.24 10.33
CA ASP A 196 15.76 21.31 10.98
C ASP A 196 16.92 20.95 10.04
N SER A 197 16.67 20.01 9.10
CA SER A 197 17.72 19.51 8.20
C SER A 197 17.89 20.36 6.95
N MET A 198 16.81 20.93 6.43
CA MET A 198 16.78 21.74 5.21
C MET A 198 16.84 23.24 5.50
N ASN A 199 16.54 23.66 6.73
CA ASN A 199 16.41 25.06 7.16
C ASN A 199 15.37 25.83 6.31
N VAL A 200 14.26 25.18 6.01
CA VAL A 200 13.11 25.75 5.28
C VAL A 200 11.81 25.23 5.87
N ASP A 201 10.75 26.05 5.79
CA ASP A 201 9.42 25.62 6.20
C ASP A 201 8.86 24.56 5.24
N VAL A 202 8.05 23.64 5.77
CA VAL A 202 7.39 22.61 4.96
C VAL A 202 6.22 23.23 4.20
N THR A 203 6.22 23.04 2.88
CA THR A 203 5.07 23.33 2.04
C THR A 203 4.42 22.03 1.61
N TYR A 204 3.26 21.72 2.16
CA TYR A 204 2.58 20.46 1.91
C TYR A 204 1.96 20.43 0.51
N ASN A 205 2.25 19.41 -0.26
CA ASN A 205 1.74 19.25 -1.63
C ASN A 205 0.74 18.10 -1.77
N LYS A 206 0.51 17.35 -0.71
CA LYS A 206 -0.53 16.31 -0.64
C LYS A 206 -1.37 16.45 0.62
N ALA A 207 -2.64 16.01 0.51
CA ALA A 207 -3.45 15.70 1.67
C ALA A 207 -4.14 14.35 1.47
N TYR A 208 -4.27 13.63 2.57
CA TYR A 208 -4.94 12.35 2.70
C TYR A 208 -6.23 12.59 3.48
N VAL A 209 -7.35 12.12 2.94
CA VAL A 209 -8.68 12.34 3.54
C VAL A 209 -9.28 10.98 3.88
N ASP A 210 -9.76 10.87 5.10
CA ASP A 210 -10.55 9.76 5.61
C ASP A 210 -12.02 10.16 5.70
N VAL A 211 -12.92 9.33 5.18
CA VAL A 211 -14.36 9.58 5.09
C VAL A 211 -15.09 8.62 6.02
N ASP A 212 -16.07 9.13 6.79
CA ASP A 212 -16.77 8.34 7.82
C ASP A 212 -17.55 7.15 7.28
N LYS A 213 -17.93 7.20 5.98
CA LYS A 213 -18.71 6.15 5.29
C LYS A 213 -18.27 6.02 3.84
N GLU A 214 -17.98 4.81 3.42
CA GLU A 214 -17.59 4.48 2.05
C GLU A 214 -18.64 4.99 1.03
N SER A 215 -19.93 4.91 1.34
CA SER A 215 -21.01 5.42 0.48
C SER A 215 -20.96 6.93 0.24
N CYS A 216 -20.25 7.69 1.09
CA CYS A 216 -20.11 9.15 0.97
C CYS A 216 -18.86 9.58 0.19
N VAL A 217 -17.90 8.69 -0.07
CA VAL A 217 -16.62 9.03 -0.74
C VAL A 217 -16.84 9.77 -2.07
N SER A 218 -17.72 9.27 -2.93
CA SER A 218 -18.00 9.90 -4.23
C SER A 218 -18.65 11.28 -4.10
N SER A 219 -19.49 11.53 -3.08
CA SER A 219 -20.11 12.84 -2.84
C SER A 219 -19.12 13.82 -2.27
N VAL A 220 -18.32 13.40 -1.27
CA VAL A 220 -17.24 14.22 -0.68
C VAL A 220 -16.20 14.59 -1.74
N LYS A 221 -15.79 13.65 -2.59
CA LYS A 221 -14.87 13.92 -3.71
C LYS A 221 -15.39 15.03 -4.62
N LYS A 222 -16.67 14.97 -5.03
CA LYS A 222 -17.29 15.97 -5.90
C LYS A 222 -17.39 17.33 -5.22
N GLU A 223 -17.69 17.37 -3.92
CA GLU A 223 -17.76 18.58 -3.13
C GLU A 223 -16.39 19.25 -3.01
N ILE A 224 -15.34 18.47 -2.69
CA ILE A 224 -13.96 18.96 -2.67
C ILE A 224 -13.57 19.53 -4.05
N GLN A 225 -13.86 18.81 -5.14
CA GLN A 225 -13.55 19.29 -6.50
C GLN A 225 -14.29 20.57 -6.88
N LYS A 226 -15.46 20.80 -6.33
CA LYS A 226 -16.26 22.03 -6.56
C LYS A 226 -15.76 23.20 -5.73
N ASP A 227 -15.44 22.96 -4.46
CA ASP A 227 -15.22 24.02 -3.47
C ASP A 227 -13.74 24.42 -3.32
N PHE A 228 -12.83 23.62 -3.90
CA PHE A 228 -11.40 23.87 -3.88
C PHE A 228 -10.81 23.81 -5.29
N ASN A 229 -9.74 24.58 -5.49
CA ASN A 229 -8.99 24.58 -6.76
C ASN A 229 -7.72 23.70 -6.64
N PHE A 230 -7.88 22.43 -6.29
CA PHE A 230 -6.79 21.49 -6.22
C PHE A 230 -6.42 20.94 -7.60
N LEU A 231 -5.14 20.56 -7.80
CA LEU A 231 -4.68 19.99 -9.05
C LEU A 231 -5.30 18.63 -9.33
N SER A 232 -5.49 17.83 -8.29
CA SER A 232 -6.11 16.50 -8.40
C SER A 232 -6.77 16.09 -7.10
N VAL A 233 -7.92 15.40 -7.21
CA VAL A 233 -8.60 14.68 -6.12
C VAL A 233 -8.96 13.30 -6.65
N THR A 234 -8.31 12.26 -6.12
CA THR A 234 -8.49 10.87 -6.54
C THR A 234 -8.97 10.01 -5.38
N ASP A 235 -9.69 8.94 -5.69
CA ASP A 235 -10.16 7.92 -4.76
C ASP A 235 -9.31 6.65 -4.85
N ARG A 236 -9.68 5.63 -4.08
CA ARG A 236 -8.98 4.35 -4.04
C ARG A 236 -8.92 3.67 -5.41
N ASP A 237 -10.00 3.74 -6.20
CA ASP A 237 -10.08 3.10 -7.52
C ASP A 237 -9.09 3.72 -8.53
N ALA A 238 -8.74 4.98 -8.34
CA ALA A 238 -7.73 5.67 -9.14
C ALA A 238 -6.31 5.61 -8.54
N SER A 239 -6.15 5.04 -7.34
CA SER A 239 -4.84 4.80 -6.73
C SER A 239 -4.16 3.61 -7.39
N PHE A 240 -2.96 3.83 -7.94
CA PHE A 240 -2.21 2.76 -8.62
C PHE A 240 -1.92 1.57 -7.69
N SER A 241 -1.55 1.84 -6.43
CA SER A 241 -1.26 0.80 -5.46
C SER A 241 -2.49 -0.03 -5.10
N TYR A 242 -3.62 0.62 -4.84
CA TYR A 242 -4.86 -0.07 -4.49
C TYR A 242 -5.46 -0.80 -5.70
N ALA A 243 -5.58 -0.13 -6.85
CA ALA A 243 -6.11 -0.73 -8.08
C ALA A 243 -5.25 -1.89 -8.59
N GLY A 244 -3.91 -1.78 -8.49
CA GLY A 244 -3.00 -2.86 -8.84
C GLY A 244 -3.24 -4.11 -8.00
N TYR A 245 -3.38 -3.95 -6.68
CA TYR A 245 -3.71 -5.06 -5.80
C TYR A 245 -5.09 -5.68 -6.13
N GLN A 246 -6.13 -4.85 -6.32
CA GLN A 246 -7.47 -5.34 -6.66
C GLN A 246 -7.47 -6.12 -7.98
N SER A 247 -6.73 -5.66 -8.98
CA SER A 247 -6.58 -6.36 -10.26
C SER A 247 -5.98 -7.77 -10.09
N GLU A 248 -4.96 -7.92 -9.25
CA GLU A 248 -4.37 -9.23 -8.94
C GLU A 248 -5.38 -10.19 -8.28
N VAL A 249 -6.19 -9.70 -7.36
CA VAL A 249 -7.23 -10.49 -6.69
C VAL A 249 -8.32 -10.91 -7.68
N GLU A 250 -8.83 -9.97 -8.51
CA GLU A 250 -9.86 -10.23 -9.51
C GLU A 250 -9.39 -11.20 -10.59
N GLU A 251 -8.15 -11.06 -11.08
CA GLU A 251 -7.55 -11.99 -12.02
C GLU A 251 -7.46 -13.39 -11.42
N GLY A 252 -6.98 -13.52 -10.18
CA GLY A 252 -6.92 -14.79 -9.49
C GLY A 252 -8.28 -15.48 -9.34
N GLN A 253 -9.33 -14.72 -9.02
CA GLN A 253 -10.71 -15.23 -8.95
C GLN A 253 -11.25 -15.60 -10.33
N THR A 254 -10.89 -14.87 -11.38
CA THR A 254 -11.35 -15.13 -12.76
C THR A 254 -10.72 -16.38 -13.34
N TYR A 255 -9.44 -16.67 -13.06
CA TYR A 255 -8.75 -17.85 -13.59
C TYR A 255 -9.04 -19.13 -12.81
N ALA A 256 -9.47 -19.04 -11.55
CA ALA A 256 -9.79 -20.20 -10.74
C ALA A 256 -10.80 -21.19 -11.42
N PRO A 257 -11.87 -20.75 -12.13
CA PRO A 257 -12.79 -21.64 -12.85
C PRO A 257 -12.20 -22.27 -14.12
N VAL A 258 -11.14 -21.73 -14.70
CA VAL A 258 -10.57 -22.24 -15.98
C VAL A 258 -9.79 -23.54 -15.76
N PHE A 259 -9.39 -23.82 -14.54
CA PHE A 259 -8.67 -25.05 -14.18
C PHE A 259 -9.58 -26.18 -13.69
N THR A 260 -10.90 -26.03 -13.79
CA THR A 260 -11.93 -27.03 -13.48
C THR A 260 -12.63 -27.54 -14.73
#